data_02db7e045485196e22f5c6411b23929f
#
_entry.id   02db7e045485196e22f5c6411b23929f
#
_cell.length_a   1.000
_cell.length_b   1.000
_cell.length_c   1.000
_cell.angle_alpha   90.00
_cell.angle_beta   90.00
_cell.angle_gamma   90.00
#
_symmetry.space_group_name_H-M   'P 1'
#
loop_
_entity.id
_entity.type
_entity.pdbx_description
1 polymer ?
#
loop_
_entity_poly.entity_id
_entity_poly.type
_entity_poly.pdbx_seq_one_letter_code
_entity_poly.pdbx_strand_id
1 'polypeptide(L)'
;MSLREITVLTDIALITCIVQRGLADTIIEAAREAGAQGATVHFARGMGVRERLGILGVAVEVEKEVVDIVVSKEQVERVFKRMYLAGNLDTPGMGIMYITPLD
;
A
#
# COMPACT_ATOMS: atom_id res chain seq x y z
N MET A 1 15.43 32.69 -5.85
CA MET A 1 15.24 31.98 -5.75
C MET A 1 15.71 31.41 -5.60
N SER A 2 15.76 31.50 -5.37
CA SER A 2 15.91 30.87 -5.13
C SER A 2 16.06 29.95 -5.29
N LEU A 3 16.51 29.92 -5.26
CA LEU A 3 16.44 28.95 -5.40
C LEU A 3 15.89 28.20 -5.03
N ARG A 4 16.31 28.67 -5.18
CA ARG A 4 15.37 27.74 -4.97
C ARG A 4 15.83 26.59 -4.12
N GLU A 5 14.96 26.15 -3.26
CA GLU A 5 15.31 25.07 -2.38
C GLU A 5 15.08 23.74 -3.04
N ILE A 6 16.04 22.85 -2.89
CA ILE A 6 15.85 21.45 -3.23
C ILE A 6 15.73 20.71 -1.92
N THR A 7 14.59 20.11 -1.70
CA THR A 7 14.42 19.29 -0.51
C THR A 7 14.96 17.90 -0.79
N VAL A 8 15.97 17.52 -0.03
CA VAL A 8 16.51 16.17 -0.11
C VAL A 8 15.92 15.37 1.02
N LEU A 9 15.16 14.34 0.66
CA LEU A 9 14.55 13.49 1.65
C LEU A 9 15.48 12.31 1.92
N THR A 10 15.88 12.18 3.19
CA THR A 10 16.69 11.07 3.64
C THR A 10 15.89 10.30 4.67
N ASP A 11 16.31 9.05 4.90
CA ASP A 11 15.65 8.22 5.90
C ASP A 11 14.17 8.07 5.66
N ILE A 12 13.84 7.77 4.42
CA ILE A 12 12.46 7.54 4.03
C ILE A 12 12.29 6.11 3.56
N ALA A 13 11.04 5.69 3.52
CA ALA A 13 10.68 4.36 3.05
C ALA A 13 9.39 4.46 2.24
N LEU A 14 9.21 3.52 1.35
CA LEU A 14 7.99 3.39 0.57
C LEU A 14 7.21 2.22 1.11
N ILE A 15 5.96 2.46 1.48
CA ILE A 15 5.03 1.40 1.83
C ILE A 15 4.17 1.12 0.61
N THR A 16 4.17 -0.12 0.16
CA THR A 16 3.34 -0.56 -0.96
C THR A 16 2.29 -1.54 -0.44
N CYS A 17 1.05 -1.28 -0.81
CA CYS A 17 -0.07 -2.10 -0.39
C CYS A 17 -0.86 -2.48 -1.65
N ILE A 18 -0.99 -3.77 -1.89
CA ILE A 18 -1.73 -4.28 -3.06
C ILE A 18 -2.94 -5.03 -2.53
N VAL A 19 -4.11 -4.51 -2.84
CA VAL A 19 -5.36 -5.02 -2.27
C VAL A 19 -6.41 -5.16 -3.35
N GLN A 20 -7.50 -5.77 -2.99
CA GLN A 20 -8.65 -5.90 -3.88
C GLN A 20 -9.27 -4.52 -4.11
N ARG A 21 -9.87 -4.37 -5.27
CA ARG A 21 -10.52 -3.14 -5.65
C ARG A 21 -11.53 -2.72 -4.59
N GLY A 22 -11.51 -1.44 -4.27
CA GLY A 22 -12.46 -0.86 -3.31
C GLY A 22 -11.89 -0.66 -1.92
N LEU A 23 -10.69 -1.18 -1.63
CA LEU A 23 -10.11 -1.06 -0.30
C LEU A 23 -9.13 0.09 -0.14
N ALA A 24 -8.69 0.70 -1.25
CA ALA A 24 -7.64 1.71 -1.18
C ALA A 24 -8.02 2.90 -0.32
N ASP A 25 -9.25 3.41 -0.46
CA ASP A 25 -9.66 4.60 0.28
C ASP A 25 -9.62 4.38 1.80
N THR A 26 -10.07 3.22 2.24
CA THR A 26 -10.03 2.88 3.67
C THR A 26 -8.59 2.83 4.18
N ILE A 27 -7.71 2.24 3.39
CA ILE A 27 -6.31 2.10 3.77
C ILE A 27 -5.61 3.46 3.78
N ILE A 28 -5.89 4.30 2.79
CA ILE A 28 -5.32 5.64 2.73
C ILE A 28 -5.76 6.48 3.92
N GLU A 29 -7.03 6.39 4.29
CA GLU A 29 -7.53 7.14 5.43
C GLU A 29 -6.82 6.74 6.71
N ALA A 30 -6.61 5.43 6.90
CA ALA A 30 -5.87 4.95 8.06
C ALA A 30 -4.43 5.46 8.06
N ALA A 31 -3.80 5.48 6.89
CA ALA A 31 -2.44 5.99 6.78
C ALA A 31 -2.36 7.48 7.13
N ARG A 32 -3.33 8.25 6.64
CA ARG A 32 -3.38 9.67 6.94
C ARG A 32 -3.55 9.93 8.42
N GLU A 33 -4.44 9.18 9.06
CA GLU A 33 -4.65 9.31 10.51
C GLU A 33 -3.40 8.97 11.30
N ALA A 34 -2.54 8.12 10.74
CA ALA A 34 -1.29 7.76 11.38
C ALA A 34 -0.15 8.72 11.07
N GLY A 35 -0.40 9.74 10.24
CA GLY A 35 0.58 10.78 9.95
C GLY A 35 1.11 10.83 8.53
N ALA A 36 0.69 9.94 7.66
CA ALA A 36 1.12 10.00 6.27
C ALA A 36 0.52 11.21 5.58
N GLN A 37 1.28 11.85 4.71
CA GLN A 37 0.85 13.09 4.10
C GLN A 37 0.28 12.93 2.70
N GLY A 38 0.55 11.82 2.04
CA GLY A 38 0.03 11.62 0.71
C GLY A 38 0.16 10.19 0.26
N ALA A 39 -0.56 9.85 -0.78
CA ALA A 39 -0.55 8.51 -1.33
C ALA A 39 -0.78 8.58 -2.83
N THR A 40 -0.24 7.60 -3.53
CA THR A 40 -0.51 7.39 -4.94
C THR A 40 -1.27 6.08 -5.08
N VAL A 41 -2.33 6.10 -5.85
CA VAL A 41 -3.12 4.88 -6.11
C VAL A 41 -3.12 4.63 -7.59
N HIS A 42 -2.89 3.39 -7.98
CA HIS A 42 -3.05 3.00 -9.36
C HIS A 42 -3.64 1.59 -9.41
N PHE A 43 -4.08 1.20 -10.59
CA PHE A 43 -4.71 -0.08 -10.75
C PHE A 43 -3.73 -1.06 -11.39
N ALA A 44 -3.88 -2.32 -11.00
CA ALA A 44 -3.07 -3.40 -11.55
C ALA A 44 -3.93 -4.65 -11.64
N ARG A 45 -3.43 -5.64 -12.35
CA ARG A 45 -4.08 -6.93 -12.40
C ARG A 45 -3.17 -7.96 -11.78
N GLY A 46 -3.77 -8.89 -11.06
CA GLY A 46 -2.99 -9.93 -10.43
C GLY A 46 -3.85 -11.10 -10.05
N MET A 47 -3.18 -12.20 -9.70
CA MET A 47 -3.84 -13.39 -9.23
C MET A 47 -3.28 -13.76 -7.88
N GLY A 48 -4.16 -13.91 -6.90
CA GLY A 48 -3.79 -14.47 -5.62
C GLY A 48 -4.14 -15.93 -5.57
N VAL A 49 -3.82 -16.58 -4.47
CA VAL A 49 -4.17 -17.96 -4.27
C VAL A 49 -5.70 -18.15 -4.35
N ARG A 50 -6.43 -17.18 -3.79
CA ARG A 50 -7.89 -17.26 -3.77
C ARG A 50 -8.47 -17.26 -5.18
N GLU A 51 -7.95 -16.41 -6.05
CA GLU A 51 -8.44 -16.32 -7.41
C GLU A 51 -8.10 -17.56 -8.21
N ARG A 52 -7.03 -18.25 -7.83
CA ARG A 52 -6.65 -19.51 -8.49
C ARG A 52 -7.58 -20.66 -8.15
N LEU A 53 -8.29 -20.54 -7.04
CA LEU A 53 -9.20 -21.57 -6.58
C LEU A 53 -10.62 -21.33 -7.10
N GLY A 54 -10.76 -20.54 -8.13
CA GLY A 54 -12.06 -20.27 -8.71
C GLY A 54 -12.71 -21.51 -9.29
N ILE A 55 -13.94 -21.34 -9.75
CA ILE A 55 -14.74 -22.43 -10.31
C ILE A 55 -13.94 -23.14 -11.40
N LEU A 56 -13.90 -24.46 -11.34
CA LEU A 56 -13.21 -25.32 -12.30
C LEU A 56 -11.69 -25.20 -12.24
N GLY A 57 -11.15 -24.61 -11.17
CA GLY A 57 -9.71 -24.50 -11.02
C GLY A 57 -9.04 -23.56 -12.01
N VAL A 58 -9.80 -22.70 -12.66
CA VAL A 58 -9.25 -21.75 -13.61
C VAL A 58 -8.71 -20.54 -12.85
N ALA A 59 -7.49 -20.12 -13.18
CA ALA A 59 -6.92 -18.91 -12.62
C ALA A 59 -7.65 -17.71 -13.20
N VAL A 60 -8.02 -16.76 -12.33
CA VAL A 60 -8.73 -15.55 -12.72
C VAL A 60 -7.89 -14.34 -12.35
N GLU A 61 -7.61 -13.48 -13.32
CA GLU A 61 -6.97 -12.21 -13.03
C GLU A 61 -8.02 -11.26 -12.47
N VAL A 62 -7.67 -10.63 -11.37
CA VAL A 62 -8.56 -9.70 -10.68
C VAL A 62 -7.91 -8.34 -10.64
N GLU A 63 -8.70 -7.31 -10.89
CA GLU A 63 -8.21 -5.95 -10.80
C GLU A 63 -7.87 -5.62 -9.35
N LYS A 64 -6.71 -5.04 -9.15
CA LYS A 64 -6.20 -4.70 -7.82
C LYS A 64 -5.98 -3.20 -7.75
N GLU A 65 -5.96 -2.70 -6.53
CA GLU A 65 -5.53 -1.34 -6.26
C GLU A 65 -4.18 -1.40 -5.58
N VAL A 66 -3.26 -0.55 -6.03
CA VAL A 66 -1.93 -0.44 -5.47
C VAL A 66 -1.81 0.93 -4.82
N VAL A 67 -1.52 0.92 -3.53
CA VAL A 67 -1.34 2.15 -2.76
C VAL A 67 0.13 2.28 -2.42
N ASP A 68 0.74 3.38 -2.83
CA ASP A 68 2.13 3.67 -2.52
C ASP A 68 2.20 4.92 -1.66
N ILE A 69 2.86 4.82 -0.53
CA ILE A 69 2.98 5.91 0.43
C ILE A 69 4.43 6.05 0.85
N VAL A 70 4.97 7.27 0.70
CA VAL A 70 6.32 7.56 1.17
C VAL A 70 6.21 8.10 2.59
N VAL A 71 6.95 7.52 3.51
CA VAL A 71 6.96 7.94 4.91
C VAL A 71 8.38 8.05 5.41
N SER A 72 8.57 8.78 6.51
CA SER A 72 9.86 8.80 7.19
C SER A 72 10.06 7.46 7.90
N LYS A 73 11.32 7.12 8.14
CA LYS A 73 11.62 5.88 8.86
C LYS A 73 11.06 5.90 10.27
N GLU A 74 10.88 7.08 10.84
CA GLU A 74 10.28 7.19 12.17
C GLU A 74 8.80 6.84 12.18
N GLN A 75 8.13 7.02 11.05
CA GLN A 75 6.70 6.78 10.95
C GLN A 75 6.34 5.43 10.37
N VAL A 76 7.31 4.75 9.76
CA VAL A 76 7.00 3.61 8.91
C VAL A 76 6.25 2.50 9.64
N GLU A 77 6.68 2.17 10.86
CA GLU A 77 6.01 1.10 11.58
C GLU A 77 4.58 1.46 11.96
N ARG A 78 4.37 2.69 12.40
CA ARG A 78 3.04 3.13 12.80
C ARG A 78 2.09 3.17 11.61
N VAL A 79 2.54 3.75 10.51
CA VAL A 79 1.70 3.87 9.32
C VAL A 79 1.43 2.49 8.74
N PHE A 80 2.45 1.65 8.64
CA PHE A 80 2.31 0.30 8.12
C PHE A 80 1.27 -0.49 8.94
N LYS A 81 1.39 -0.45 10.25
CA LYS A 81 0.49 -1.20 11.10
C LYS A 81 -0.96 -0.74 10.94
N ARG A 82 -1.17 0.57 10.87
CA ARG A 82 -2.52 1.10 10.72
C ARG A 82 -3.13 0.71 9.38
N MET A 83 -2.33 0.73 8.32
CA MET A 83 -2.80 0.30 7.00
C MET A 83 -3.12 -1.19 7.00
N TYR A 84 -2.26 -1.97 7.61
CA TYR A 84 -2.40 -3.42 7.68
C TYR A 84 -3.71 -3.80 8.37
N LEU A 85 -3.99 -3.17 9.50
CA LEU A 85 -5.21 -3.45 10.25
C LEU A 85 -6.45 -2.94 9.51
N ALA A 86 -6.37 -1.77 8.90
CA ALA A 86 -7.50 -1.20 8.18
C ALA A 86 -7.93 -2.07 7.00
N GLY A 87 -6.97 -2.72 6.35
CA GLY A 87 -7.26 -3.58 5.21
C GLY A 87 -7.52 -5.02 5.58
N ASN A 88 -7.48 -5.36 6.87
CA ASN A 88 -7.62 -6.74 7.34
C ASN A 88 -6.61 -7.67 6.66
N LEU A 89 -5.39 -7.18 6.50
CA LEU A 89 -4.38 -7.91 5.74
C LEU A 89 -3.81 -9.10 6.49
N ASP A 90 -4.20 -9.28 7.75
CA ASP A 90 -3.93 -10.48 8.50
C ASP A 90 -4.82 -11.65 8.04
N THR A 91 -5.82 -11.36 7.22
CA THR A 91 -6.70 -12.39 6.68
C THR A 91 -6.16 -12.86 5.35
N PRO A 92 -5.95 -14.17 5.15
CA PRO A 92 -5.43 -14.68 3.87
C PRO A 92 -6.30 -14.24 2.69
N GLY A 93 -5.65 -13.83 1.62
CA GLY A 93 -6.33 -13.43 0.40
C GLY A 93 -6.75 -11.98 0.32
N MET A 94 -6.53 -11.19 1.39
CA MET A 94 -6.93 -9.79 1.39
C MET A 94 -5.95 -8.90 0.66
N GLY A 95 -4.69 -9.28 0.60
CA GLY A 95 -3.69 -8.47 -0.09
C GLY A 95 -2.31 -8.68 0.48
N ILE A 96 -1.37 -7.89 0.01
CA ILE A 96 -0.01 -7.92 0.52
C ILE A 96 0.48 -6.50 0.76
N MET A 97 1.40 -6.37 1.70
CA MET A 97 2.07 -5.12 1.99
C MET A 97 3.55 -5.36 2.14
N TYR A 98 4.33 -4.39 1.74
CA TYR A 98 5.77 -4.47 1.97
C TYR A 98 6.37 -3.07 2.04
N ILE A 99 7.57 -3.01 2.57
CA ILE A 99 8.31 -1.76 2.77
C ILE A 99 9.57 -1.83 1.93
N THR A 100 9.82 -0.76 1.19
CA THR A 100 11.04 -0.60 0.43
C THR A 100 11.81 0.58 1.01
N PRO A 101 13.00 0.35 1.57
CA PRO A 101 13.82 1.49 2.01
C PRO A 101 14.25 2.31 0.80
N LEU A 102 14.20 3.61 0.95
CA LEU A 102 14.64 4.53 -0.09
C LEU A 102 15.83 5.32 0.44
N ASP A 103 16.89 5.35 -0.31
CA ASP A 103 18.08 6.08 0.10
C ASP A 103 18.48 7.14 -0.91
#